data_2ba60ed16b3f651f0fb932b7e7bde7ea
#
_entry.id   2ba60ed16b3f651f0fb932b7e7bde7ea
#
_cell.length_a   1.000
_cell.length_b   1.000
_cell.length_c   1.000
_cell.angle_alpha   90.00
_cell.angle_beta   90.00
_cell.angle_gamma   90.00
#
_symmetry.space_group_name_H-M   'P 1'
#
loop_
_entity.id
_entity.type
_entity.pdbx_description
1 polymer ?
#
loop_
_entity_poly.entity_id
_entity_poly.type
_entity_poly.pdbx_seq_one_letter_code
_entity_poly.pdbx_strand_id
1 'polypeptide(L)'
;MKVLVIIPAYNEEENIIKTVKKVKSYKPKTSYKVDYIIINDGSTDNTKEICEKNKFNVINLIQNLGIGGAVQTGYKYALENKYDIAIQFDGDGQHDENYIDTLVQEIEKGANLVIGSRFVANLSKFKSSNIRRLGIKILSFLIKFCTGKKIYDSTSGFRAVDKKVIKLFANHYPAEYPEPESVTELIKQNYNVVEVPVEMHERQFGKSSIRPLKSIYYMFSVCISIIIVSFRNGVKIKWV
;
A
#
# COMPACT_ATOMS: atom_id res chain seq x y z
N MET A 1 14.76 2.08 15.93
CA MET A 1 13.69 2.42 14.96
C MET A 1 12.59 1.37 15.04
N LYS A 2 11.32 1.78 14.93
CA LYS A 2 10.13 0.90 14.98
C LYS A 2 9.43 0.90 13.62
N VAL A 3 9.25 -0.27 13.04
CA VAL A 3 8.59 -0.49 11.76
C VAL A 3 7.29 -1.22 11.99
N LEU A 4 6.18 -0.72 11.44
CA LEU A 4 4.88 -1.39 11.46
C LEU A 4 4.55 -1.95 10.07
N VAL A 5 4.22 -3.22 9.99
CA VAL A 5 3.62 -3.82 8.80
C VAL A 5 2.09 -3.79 8.95
N ILE A 6 1.42 -3.03 8.09
CA ILE A 6 -0.03 -2.92 8.02
C ILE A 6 -0.54 -3.95 7.01
N ILE A 7 -1.41 -4.86 7.45
CA ILE A 7 -1.97 -5.94 6.63
C ILE A 7 -3.48 -5.70 6.48
N PRO A 8 -3.93 -4.97 5.45
CA PRO A 8 -5.35 -4.87 5.15
C PRO A 8 -5.87 -6.24 4.69
N ALA A 9 -7.01 -6.67 5.21
CA ALA A 9 -7.62 -7.95 4.90
C ALA A 9 -9.14 -7.82 4.75
N TYR A 10 -9.67 -8.30 3.63
CA TYR A 10 -11.10 -8.44 3.40
C TYR A 10 -11.38 -9.76 2.69
N ASN A 11 -12.01 -10.70 3.40
CA ASN A 11 -12.28 -12.07 2.93
C ASN A 11 -10.98 -12.79 2.50
N GLU A 12 -10.02 -12.88 3.41
CA GLU A 12 -8.71 -13.50 3.21
C GLU A 12 -8.51 -14.74 4.10
N GLU A 13 -9.58 -15.49 4.43
CA GLU A 13 -9.54 -16.69 5.28
C GLU A 13 -8.51 -17.72 4.82
N GLU A 14 -8.30 -17.85 3.50
CA GLU A 14 -7.35 -18.81 2.91
C GLU A 14 -5.88 -18.35 2.98
N ASN A 15 -5.65 -17.02 3.06
CA ASN A 15 -4.31 -16.43 2.91
C ASN A 15 -3.75 -15.85 4.21
N ILE A 16 -4.61 -15.35 5.12
CA ILE A 16 -4.18 -14.51 6.25
C ILE A 16 -3.16 -15.21 7.17
N ILE A 17 -3.33 -16.51 7.45
CA ILE A 17 -2.38 -17.26 8.29
C ILE A 17 -0.99 -17.27 7.66
N LYS A 18 -0.91 -17.54 6.36
CA LYS A 18 0.35 -17.61 5.63
C LYS A 18 1.03 -16.26 5.57
N THR A 19 0.26 -15.20 5.29
CA THR A 19 0.75 -13.82 5.23
C THR A 19 1.33 -13.39 6.57
N VAL A 20 0.61 -13.62 7.67
CA VAL A 20 1.09 -13.28 9.01
C VAL A 20 2.33 -14.11 9.39
N LYS A 21 2.38 -15.40 9.04
CA LYS A 21 3.56 -16.23 9.30
C LYS A 21 4.81 -15.69 8.58
N LYS A 22 4.70 -15.25 7.32
CA LYS A 22 5.79 -14.63 6.58
C LYS A 22 6.33 -13.40 7.33
N VAL A 23 5.46 -12.46 7.69
CA VAL A 23 5.85 -11.25 8.41
C VAL A 23 6.44 -11.57 9.79
N LYS A 24 5.88 -12.53 10.54
CA LYS A 24 6.41 -12.95 11.86
C LYS A 24 7.74 -13.66 11.78
N SER A 25 7.99 -14.42 10.71
CA SER A 25 9.26 -15.15 10.53
C SER A 25 10.37 -14.25 9.97
N TYR A 26 10.00 -13.09 9.43
CA TYR A 26 10.97 -12.14 8.89
C TYR A 26 11.93 -11.63 9.98
N LYS A 27 13.20 -11.64 9.67
CA LYS A 27 14.27 -11.13 10.54
C LYS A 27 14.98 -9.98 9.83
N PRO A 28 14.90 -8.76 10.38
CA PRO A 28 15.62 -7.61 9.82
C PRO A 28 17.13 -7.88 9.73
N LYS A 29 17.74 -7.40 8.65
CA LYS A 29 19.22 -7.44 8.47
C LYS A 29 19.92 -6.37 9.28
N THR A 30 19.22 -5.34 9.72
CA THR A 30 19.72 -4.23 10.52
C THR A 30 18.93 -4.10 11.83
N SER A 31 19.42 -3.27 12.76
CA SER A 31 18.87 -3.16 14.12
C SER A 31 17.59 -2.31 14.16
N TYR A 32 16.46 -2.85 13.69
CA TYR A 32 15.15 -2.26 13.90
C TYR A 32 14.12 -3.34 14.30
N LYS A 33 13.07 -2.91 14.98
CA LYS A 33 11.98 -3.80 15.40
C LYS A 33 10.85 -3.76 14.39
N VAL A 34 10.36 -4.93 13.98
CA VAL A 34 9.19 -5.06 13.10
C VAL A 34 8.03 -5.61 13.91
N ASP A 35 6.95 -4.85 13.93
CA ASP A 35 5.65 -5.27 14.44
C ASP A 35 4.65 -5.33 13.28
N TYR A 36 3.51 -5.98 13.45
CA TYR A 36 2.44 -5.99 12.46
C TYR A 36 1.09 -5.75 13.10
N ILE A 37 0.17 -5.26 12.28
CA ILE A 37 -1.25 -5.13 12.59
C ILE A 37 -2.09 -5.56 11.39
N ILE A 38 -3.08 -6.41 11.61
CA ILE A 38 -4.09 -6.75 10.62
C ILE A 38 -5.23 -5.76 10.76
N ILE A 39 -5.70 -5.22 9.65
CA ILE A 39 -6.94 -4.43 9.61
C ILE A 39 -7.96 -5.26 8.85
N ASN A 40 -8.81 -5.96 9.60
CA ASN A 40 -9.91 -6.73 9.04
C ASN A 40 -11.06 -5.78 8.69
N ASP A 41 -11.25 -5.55 7.40
CA ASP A 41 -12.15 -4.55 6.83
C ASP A 41 -13.60 -5.08 6.71
N GLY A 42 -14.16 -5.56 7.84
CA GLY A 42 -15.52 -6.06 7.87
C GLY A 42 -15.72 -7.33 7.03
N SER A 43 -14.79 -8.28 7.10
CA SER A 43 -14.89 -9.57 6.39
C SER A 43 -16.18 -10.31 6.73
N THR A 44 -16.73 -10.99 5.73
CA THR A 44 -17.95 -11.81 5.82
C THR A 44 -17.67 -13.31 5.81
N ASP A 45 -16.41 -13.69 5.64
CA ASP A 45 -15.89 -15.06 5.75
C ASP A 45 -15.29 -15.32 7.15
N ASN A 46 -14.54 -16.40 7.32
CA ASN A 46 -13.94 -16.77 8.60
C ASN A 46 -12.64 -15.99 8.92
N THR A 47 -12.30 -14.91 8.19
CA THR A 47 -11.05 -14.15 8.42
C THR A 47 -10.94 -13.67 9.86
N LYS A 48 -12.05 -13.15 10.44
CA LYS A 48 -12.09 -12.66 11.83
C LYS A 48 -11.80 -13.78 12.82
N GLU A 49 -12.54 -14.87 12.73
CA GLU A 49 -12.43 -16.03 13.61
C GLU A 49 -11.04 -16.65 13.57
N ILE A 50 -10.44 -16.69 12.37
CA ILE A 50 -9.08 -17.19 12.17
C ILE A 50 -8.08 -16.27 12.88
N CYS A 51 -8.21 -14.96 12.77
CA CYS A 51 -7.32 -14.02 13.45
C CYS A 51 -7.42 -14.14 14.98
N GLU A 52 -8.63 -14.23 15.51
CA GLU A 52 -8.88 -14.37 16.94
C GLU A 52 -8.35 -15.71 17.49
N LYS A 53 -8.65 -16.82 16.82
CA LYS A 53 -8.17 -18.17 17.20
C LYS A 53 -6.64 -18.26 17.23
N ASN A 54 -5.96 -17.59 16.30
CA ASN A 54 -4.50 -17.59 16.24
C ASN A 54 -3.87 -16.48 17.11
N LYS A 55 -4.68 -15.68 17.83
CA LYS A 55 -4.21 -14.57 18.67
C LYS A 55 -3.34 -13.61 17.89
N PHE A 56 -3.74 -13.28 16.65
CA PHE A 56 -3.07 -12.30 15.84
C PHE A 56 -3.40 -10.88 16.31
N ASN A 57 -2.45 -9.94 16.10
CA ASN A 57 -2.73 -8.54 16.31
C ASN A 57 -3.69 -8.06 15.21
N VAL A 58 -4.94 -7.79 15.56
CA VAL A 58 -6.00 -7.43 14.59
C VAL A 58 -6.88 -6.31 15.13
N ILE A 59 -7.25 -5.40 14.25
CA ILE A 59 -8.36 -4.46 14.43
C ILE A 59 -9.48 -4.92 13.51
N ASN A 60 -10.64 -5.24 14.09
CA ASN A 60 -11.85 -5.60 13.34
C ASN A 60 -12.69 -4.35 13.12
N LEU A 61 -12.83 -3.91 11.87
CA LEU A 61 -13.75 -2.83 11.50
C LEU A 61 -15.20 -3.34 11.53
N ILE A 62 -16.13 -2.50 11.96
CA ILE A 62 -17.54 -2.86 12.08
C ILE A 62 -18.18 -3.08 10.71
N GLN A 63 -17.68 -2.34 9.70
CA GLN A 63 -18.17 -2.39 8.32
C GLN A 63 -16.99 -2.28 7.34
N ASN A 64 -17.21 -2.70 6.11
CA ASN A 64 -16.23 -2.53 5.03
C ASN A 64 -16.11 -1.04 4.66
N LEU A 65 -14.91 -0.50 4.85
CA LEU A 65 -14.53 0.87 4.48
C LEU A 65 -13.76 0.95 3.17
N GLY A 66 -13.46 -0.20 2.56
CA GLY A 66 -12.61 -0.33 1.40
C GLY A 66 -11.12 -0.24 1.74
N ILE A 67 -10.27 -0.53 0.74
CA ILE A 67 -8.81 -0.60 0.92
C ILE A 67 -8.24 0.69 1.51
N GLY A 68 -8.73 1.85 1.06
CA GLY A 68 -8.29 3.14 1.58
C GLY A 68 -8.59 3.32 3.07
N GLY A 69 -9.81 3.00 3.50
CA GLY A 69 -10.21 3.09 4.91
C GLY A 69 -9.45 2.11 5.80
N ALA A 70 -9.25 0.88 5.34
CA ALA A 70 -8.48 -0.12 6.05
C ALA A 70 -7.02 0.32 6.24
N VAL A 71 -6.36 0.75 5.17
CA VAL A 71 -4.96 1.20 5.21
C VAL A 71 -4.82 2.48 6.05
N GLN A 72 -5.76 3.43 5.94
CA GLN A 72 -5.77 4.63 6.79
C GLN A 72 -5.88 4.28 8.28
N THR A 73 -6.70 3.28 8.63
CA THR A 73 -6.79 2.78 10.01
C THR A 73 -5.43 2.27 10.50
N GLY A 74 -4.69 1.56 9.64
CA GLY A 74 -3.33 1.14 9.94
C GLY A 74 -2.37 2.32 10.15
N TYR A 75 -2.47 3.39 9.35
CA TYR A 75 -1.66 4.60 9.56
C TYR A 75 -2.03 5.35 10.84
N LYS A 76 -3.32 5.41 11.23
CA LYS A 76 -3.74 5.95 12.53
C LYS A 76 -3.12 5.16 13.67
N TYR A 77 -3.18 3.84 13.62
CA TYR A 77 -2.52 2.97 14.59
C TYR A 77 -1.00 3.21 14.64
N ALA A 78 -0.35 3.36 13.48
CA ALA A 78 1.09 3.65 13.40
C ALA A 78 1.44 4.99 14.06
N LEU A 79 0.64 6.03 13.84
CA LEU A 79 0.82 7.36 14.42
C LEU A 79 0.67 7.33 15.95
N GLU A 80 -0.41 6.75 16.46
CA GLU A 80 -0.72 6.65 17.89
C GLU A 80 0.35 5.86 18.65
N ASN A 81 0.86 4.78 18.06
CA ASN A 81 1.89 3.94 18.65
C ASN A 81 3.33 4.37 18.34
N LYS A 82 3.50 5.55 17.72
CA LYS A 82 4.79 6.21 17.48
C LYS A 82 5.76 5.35 16.66
N TYR A 83 5.28 4.73 15.59
CA TYR A 83 6.12 4.05 14.63
C TYR A 83 6.88 5.06 13.76
N ASP A 84 8.11 4.70 13.38
CA ASP A 84 8.97 5.54 12.55
C ASP A 84 8.71 5.29 11.06
N ILE A 85 8.39 4.04 10.71
CA ILE A 85 8.07 3.60 9.34
C ILE A 85 6.81 2.75 9.39
N ALA A 86 5.93 2.90 8.40
CA ALA A 86 4.81 2.01 8.17
C ALA A 86 4.90 1.41 6.76
N ILE A 87 4.63 0.11 6.65
CA ILE A 87 4.69 -0.65 5.40
C ILE A 87 3.32 -1.27 5.15
N GLN A 88 2.68 -0.93 4.02
CA GLN A 88 1.51 -1.66 3.55
C GLN A 88 1.96 -2.99 2.94
N PHE A 89 1.32 -4.08 3.35
CA PHE A 89 1.63 -5.44 2.93
C PHE A 89 0.31 -6.21 2.78
N ASP A 90 -0.16 -6.40 1.55
CA ASP A 90 -1.50 -6.91 1.28
C ASP A 90 -1.70 -8.34 1.85
N GLY A 91 -2.92 -8.60 2.32
CA GLY A 91 -3.29 -9.86 2.98
C GLY A 91 -3.35 -11.07 2.06
N ASP A 92 -3.31 -10.87 0.74
CA ASP A 92 -3.46 -11.89 -0.30
C ASP A 92 -2.20 -12.77 -0.55
N GLY A 93 -1.12 -12.49 0.17
CA GLY A 93 0.12 -13.27 0.14
C GLY A 93 1.01 -13.05 -1.09
N GLN A 94 0.71 -12.06 -1.95
CA GLN A 94 1.50 -11.78 -3.15
C GLN A 94 2.85 -11.11 -2.84
N HIS A 95 2.97 -10.40 -1.73
CA HIS A 95 4.20 -9.71 -1.36
C HIS A 95 5.23 -10.66 -0.76
N ASP A 96 6.51 -10.36 -1.03
CA ASP A 96 7.65 -11.06 -0.47
C ASP A 96 8.27 -10.22 0.65
N GLU A 97 8.28 -10.78 1.85
CA GLU A 97 8.83 -10.16 3.06
C GLU A 97 10.32 -9.84 2.97
N ASN A 98 11.07 -10.52 2.11
CA ASN A 98 12.50 -10.28 1.92
C ASN A 98 12.83 -8.88 1.37
N TYR A 99 11.86 -8.20 0.77
CA TYR A 99 12.02 -6.82 0.30
C TYR A 99 11.76 -5.76 1.36
N ILE A 100 11.32 -6.12 2.57
CA ILE A 100 11.09 -5.18 3.68
C ILE A 100 12.35 -4.36 3.97
N ASP A 101 13.52 -5.01 4.07
CA ASP A 101 14.80 -4.30 4.28
C ASP A 101 15.09 -3.28 3.18
N THR A 102 14.83 -3.65 1.93
CA THR A 102 15.06 -2.75 0.79
C THR A 102 14.20 -1.48 0.89
N LEU A 103 12.93 -1.65 1.25
CA LEU A 103 12.03 -0.51 1.45
C LEU A 103 12.48 0.37 2.63
N VAL A 104 12.84 -0.25 3.76
CA VAL A 104 13.30 0.45 4.96
C VAL A 104 14.58 1.23 4.69
N GLN A 105 15.56 0.64 4.00
CA GLN A 105 16.82 1.29 3.67
C GLN A 105 16.63 2.55 2.80
N GLU A 106 15.69 2.54 1.86
CA GLU A 106 15.41 3.74 1.05
C GLU A 106 14.74 4.85 1.88
N ILE A 107 13.89 4.50 2.87
CA ILE A 107 13.39 5.48 3.83
C ILE A 107 14.55 6.07 4.67
N GLU A 108 15.48 5.25 5.13
CA GLU A 108 16.66 5.70 5.89
C GLU A 108 17.58 6.63 5.06
N LYS A 109 17.62 6.43 3.73
CA LYS A 109 18.33 7.34 2.79
C LYS A 109 17.58 8.65 2.52
N GLY A 110 16.41 8.86 3.10
CA GLY A 110 15.65 10.10 3.00
C GLY A 110 14.47 10.08 2.02
N ALA A 111 14.03 8.91 1.57
CA ALA A 111 12.74 8.79 0.89
C ALA A 111 11.60 8.98 1.90
N ASN A 112 10.51 9.63 1.46
CA ASN A 112 9.29 9.76 2.27
C ASN A 112 8.28 8.65 1.94
N LEU A 113 8.24 8.22 0.66
CA LEU A 113 7.48 7.08 0.18
C LEU A 113 8.39 6.21 -0.69
N VAL A 114 8.43 4.91 -0.40
CA VAL A 114 9.09 3.91 -1.25
C VAL A 114 8.05 2.94 -1.76
N ILE A 115 8.01 2.74 -3.07
CA ILE A 115 7.08 1.83 -3.75
C ILE A 115 7.86 0.60 -4.21
N GLY A 116 7.43 -0.58 -3.77
CA GLY A 116 7.89 -1.85 -4.34
C GLY A 116 7.27 -2.03 -5.73
N SER A 117 8.08 -1.81 -6.76
CA SER A 117 7.62 -1.74 -8.16
C SER A 117 7.93 -3.03 -8.91
N ARG A 118 6.92 -3.54 -9.62
CA ARG A 118 7.03 -4.71 -10.51
C ARG A 118 7.70 -4.38 -11.85
N PHE A 119 7.84 -3.09 -12.17
CA PHE A 119 8.15 -2.63 -13.53
C PHE A 119 9.41 -1.75 -13.65
N VAL A 120 10.07 -1.40 -12.56
CA VAL A 120 11.31 -0.58 -12.58
C VAL A 120 12.49 -1.35 -13.15
N ALA A 121 12.61 -2.63 -12.83
CA ALA A 121 13.58 -3.52 -13.45
C ALA A 121 12.83 -4.74 -13.99
N ASN A 122 13.28 -5.31 -15.13
CA ASN A 122 12.66 -6.52 -15.71
C ASN A 122 12.88 -7.80 -14.85
N LEU A 123 12.94 -7.66 -13.52
CA LEU A 123 13.15 -8.74 -12.56
C LEU A 123 11.88 -9.55 -12.31
N SER A 124 10.71 -8.94 -12.47
CA SER A 124 9.45 -9.59 -12.14
C SER A 124 9.03 -10.59 -13.22
N LYS A 125 8.98 -11.87 -12.83
CA LYS A 125 8.34 -12.95 -13.61
C LYS A 125 6.81 -12.81 -13.65
N PHE A 126 6.26 -11.79 -12.99
CA PHE A 126 4.83 -11.55 -12.89
C PHE A 126 4.20 -11.24 -14.25
N LYS A 127 3.43 -12.19 -14.78
CA LYS A 127 2.66 -12.02 -16.03
C LYS A 127 1.35 -11.30 -15.73
N SER A 128 1.37 -9.97 -15.72
CA SER A 128 0.11 -9.22 -15.74
C SER A 128 -0.52 -9.26 -17.14
N SER A 129 -1.86 -9.23 -17.21
CA SER A 129 -2.55 -9.16 -18.51
C SER A 129 -2.13 -7.89 -19.28
N ASN A 130 -2.16 -7.96 -20.63
CA ASN A 130 -1.80 -6.82 -21.49
C ASN A 130 -2.67 -5.59 -21.19
N ILE A 131 -3.96 -5.80 -20.90
CA ILE A 131 -4.91 -4.74 -20.53
C ILE A 131 -4.46 -4.03 -19.23
N ARG A 132 -4.08 -4.80 -18.20
CA ARG A 132 -3.58 -4.24 -16.93
C ARG A 132 -2.29 -3.44 -17.13
N ARG A 133 -1.37 -3.96 -17.96
CA ARG A 133 -0.12 -3.26 -18.31
C ARG A 133 -0.39 -1.94 -19.05
N LEU A 134 -1.35 -1.94 -19.98
CA LEU A 134 -1.76 -0.72 -20.69
C LEU A 134 -2.32 0.30 -19.70
N GLY A 135 -3.21 -0.12 -18.80
CA GLY A 135 -3.76 0.76 -17.74
C GLY A 135 -2.66 1.39 -16.88
N ILE A 136 -1.71 0.59 -16.40
CA ILE A 136 -0.59 1.10 -15.59
C ILE A 136 0.27 2.09 -16.39
N LYS A 137 0.52 1.84 -17.69
CA LYS A 137 1.25 2.79 -18.54
C LYS A 137 0.51 4.12 -18.70
N ILE A 138 -0.82 4.09 -18.85
CA ILE A 138 -1.65 5.30 -18.93
C ILE A 138 -1.54 6.10 -17.63
N LEU A 139 -1.68 5.46 -16.46
CA LEU A 139 -1.53 6.12 -15.16
C LEU A 139 -0.12 6.68 -14.96
N SER A 140 0.92 5.93 -15.32
CA SER A 140 2.31 6.38 -15.26
C SER A 140 2.55 7.62 -16.12
N PHE A 141 2.00 7.63 -17.34
CA PHE A 141 2.07 8.78 -18.25
C PHE A 141 1.34 9.99 -17.66
N LEU A 142 0.13 9.80 -17.15
CA LEU A 142 -0.68 10.87 -16.58
C LEU A 142 -0.02 11.47 -15.32
N ILE A 143 0.50 10.65 -14.42
CA ILE A 143 1.24 11.12 -13.25
C ILE A 143 2.47 11.94 -13.70
N LYS A 144 3.23 11.44 -14.68
CA LYS A 144 4.37 12.18 -15.22
C LYS A 144 3.95 13.51 -15.80
N PHE A 145 2.85 13.55 -16.56
CA PHE A 145 2.33 14.80 -17.17
C PHE A 145 1.93 15.82 -16.10
N CYS A 146 1.23 15.36 -15.05
CA CYS A 146 0.72 16.22 -13.99
C CYS A 146 1.80 16.68 -12.98
N THR A 147 2.83 15.85 -12.74
CA THR A 147 3.81 16.07 -11.65
C THR A 147 5.24 16.28 -12.12
N GLY A 148 5.54 16.00 -13.39
CA GLY A 148 6.91 15.98 -13.92
C GLY A 148 7.71 14.71 -13.56
N LYS A 149 7.26 13.92 -12.58
CA LYS A 149 7.97 12.71 -12.11
C LYS A 149 7.34 11.43 -12.69
N LYS A 150 8.15 10.56 -13.27
CA LYS A 150 7.69 9.27 -13.79
C LYS A 150 7.64 8.25 -12.65
N ILE A 151 6.49 7.59 -12.51
CA ILE A 151 6.27 6.45 -11.62
C ILE A 151 5.86 5.26 -12.47
N TYR A 152 6.56 4.14 -12.36
CA TYR A 152 6.33 2.96 -13.18
C TYR A 152 5.21 2.07 -12.65
N ASP A 153 5.03 2.01 -11.33
CA ASP A 153 4.03 1.17 -10.67
C ASP A 153 3.23 1.93 -9.61
N SER A 154 2.41 2.87 -10.06
CA SER A 154 1.56 3.68 -9.18
C SER A 154 0.46 2.86 -8.46
N THR A 155 0.22 1.61 -8.89
CA THR A 155 -0.85 0.75 -8.35
C THR A 155 -0.33 -0.32 -7.39
N SER A 156 0.95 -0.30 -7.03
CA SER A 156 1.49 -1.24 -6.05
C SER A 156 1.03 -0.90 -4.65
N GLY A 157 0.43 -1.87 -3.95
CA GLY A 157 0.13 -1.79 -2.53
C GLY A 157 1.36 -1.99 -1.64
N PHE A 158 2.44 -2.61 -2.16
CA PHE A 158 3.65 -2.82 -1.38
C PHE A 158 4.48 -1.53 -1.30
N ARG A 159 4.33 -0.80 -0.22
CA ARG A 159 4.95 0.51 -0.04
C ARG A 159 5.33 0.78 1.40
N ALA A 160 6.41 1.52 1.60
CA ALA A 160 6.83 2.02 2.90
C ALA A 160 6.73 3.54 2.94
N VAL A 161 6.38 4.08 4.10
CA VAL A 161 6.31 5.53 4.34
C VAL A 161 7.03 5.91 5.62
N ASP A 162 7.62 7.10 5.63
CA ASP A 162 8.26 7.68 6.79
C ASP A 162 7.25 8.27 7.79
N LYS A 163 7.74 8.73 8.92
CA LYS A 163 6.94 9.33 10.00
C LYS A 163 6.15 10.56 9.57
N LYS A 164 6.65 11.35 8.61
CA LYS A 164 5.94 12.54 8.10
C LYS A 164 4.74 12.11 7.30
N VAL A 165 4.91 11.11 6.42
CA VAL A 165 3.83 10.59 5.60
C VAL A 165 2.85 9.76 6.44
N ILE A 166 3.30 9.01 7.47
CA ILE A 166 2.40 8.37 8.45
C ILE A 166 1.45 9.41 9.04
N LYS A 167 1.97 10.55 9.53
CA LYS A 167 1.15 11.62 10.09
C LYS A 167 0.17 12.20 9.05
N LEU A 168 0.61 12.40 7.81
CA LEU A 168 -0.24 12.88 6.72
C LEU A 168 -1.37 11.89 6.45
N PHE A 169 -1.04 10.63 6.21
CA PHE A 169 -2.00 9.59 5.81
C PHE A 169 -2.95 9.18 6.94
N ALA A 170 -2.54 9.25 8.18
CA ALA A 170 -3.44 9.04 9.32
C ALA A 170 -4.59 10.05 9.33
N ASN A 171 -4.34 11.30 8.90
CA ASN A 171 -5.33 12.37 8.90
C ASN A 171 -6.05 12.52 7.54
N HIS A 172 -5.33 12.30 6.45
CA HIS A 172 -5.87 12.42 5.09
C HIS A 172 -5.31 11.31 4.21
N TYR A 173 -6.15 10.39 3.79
CA TYR A 173 -5.80 9.29 2.88
C TYR A 173 -6.95 9.02 1.91
N PRO A 174 -6.68 8.83 0.62
CA PRO A 174 -7.72 8.60 -0.37
C PRO A 174 -8.50 7.31 -0.08
N ALA A 175 -9.83 7.34 -0.19
CA ALA A 175 -10.67 6.21 0.14
C ALA A 175 -10.78 5.18 -1.00
N GLU A 176 -10.98 5.67 -2.25
CA GLU A 176 -11.31 4.78 -3.37
C GLU A 176 -10.09 4.32 -4.20
N TYR A 177 -9.15 5.24 -4.45
CA TYR A 177 -7.97 4.98 -5.31
C TYR A 177 -6.69 5.38 -4.60
N PRO A 178 -6.42 4.78 -3.43
CA PRO A 178 -5.40 5.32 -2.53
C PRO A 178 -4.00 5.33 -3.12
N GLU A 179 -3.64 4.35 -3.94
CA GLU A 179 -2.28 4.23 -4.45
C GLU A 179 -1.92 5.34 -5.45
N PRO A 180 -2.63 5.54 -6.58
CA PRO A 180 -2.26 6.57 -7.56
C PRO A 180 -2.45 8.00 -7.04
N GLU A 181 -3.52 8.21 -6.26
CA GLU A 181 -3.82 9.54 -5.69
C GLU A 181 -2.76 9.98 -4.70
N SER A 182 -2.44 9.12 -3.71
CA SER A 182 -1.45 9.45 -2.68
C SER A 182 -0.05 9.69 -3.26
N VAL A 183 0.33 8.92 -4.29
CA VAL A 183 1.60 9.15 -5.00
C VAL A 183 1.61 10.52 -5.67
N THR A 184 0.52 10.87 -6.39
CA THR A 184 0.41 12.14 -7.08
C THR A 184 0.45 13.31 -6.08
N GLU A 185 -0.30 13.19 -4.99
CA GLU A 185 -0.35 14.19 -3.92
C GLU A 185 1.03 14.43 -3.29
N LEU A 186 1.73 13.35 -2.91
CA LEU A 186 3.05 13.45 -2.30
C LEU A 186 4.06 14.12 -3.24
N ILE A 187 4.08 13.76 -4.53
CA ILE A 187 5.00 14.39 -5.48
C ILE A 187 4.68 15.89 -5.63
N LYS A 188 3.40 16.27 -5.71
CA LYS A 188 2.98 17.69 -5.79
C LYS A 188 3.33 18.48 -4.54
N GLN A 189 3.39 17.83 -3.39
CA GLN A 189 3.84 18.42 -2.13
C GLN A 189 5.36 18.36 -1.92
N ASN A 190 6.13 17.99 -2.95
CA ASN A 190 7.60 17.88 -2.94
C ASN A 190 8.15 16.81 -1.95
N TYR A 191 7.37 15.78 -1.63
CA TYR A 191 7.91 14.63 -0.93
C TYR A 191 8.79 13.79 -1.85
N ASN A 192 9.81 13.17 -1.26
CA ASN A 192 10.70 12.27 -2.00
C ASN A 192 10.04 10.90 -2.15
N VAL A 193 9.56 10.60 -3.36
CA VAL A 193 8.93 9.32 -3.73
C VAL A 193 9.93 8.51 -4.56
N VAL A 194 10.23 7.27 -4.16
CA VAL A 194 11.20 6.39 -4.81
C VAL A 194 10.53 5.06 -5.17
N GLU A 195 10.96 4.42 -6.24
CA GLU A 195 10.57 3.05 -6.58
C GLU A 195 11.77 2.12 -6.46
N VAL A 196 11.54 0.94 -5.89
CA VAL A 196 12.54 -0.14 -5.84
C VAL A 196 11.98 -1.39 -6.52
N PRO A 197 12.80 -2.16 -7.23
CA PRO A 197 12.33 -3.38 -7.88
C PRO A 197 12.01 -4.44 -6.84
N VAL A 198 10.83 -5.08 -6.99
CA VAL A 198 10.42 -6.20 -6.17
C VAL A 198 9.85 -7.32 -7.02
N GLU A 199 10.02 -8.55 -6.58
CA GLU A 199 9.27 -9.69 -7.11
C GLU A 199 7.95 -9.82 -6.34
N MET A 200 6.89 -10.17 -7.07
CA MET A 200 5.61 -10.52 -6.47
C MET A 200 5.23 -11.94 -6.87
N HIS A 201 4.67 -12.66 -5.92
CA HIS A 201 4.15 -14.00 -6.16
C HIS A 201 2.78 -13.95 -6.83
N GLU A 202 2.42 -15.03 -7.51
CA GLU A 202 1.04 -15.19 -7.98
C GLU A 202 0.11 -15.40 -6.79
N ARG A 203 -1.08 -14.81 -6.86
CA ARG A 203 -2.13 -15.04 -5.87
C ARG A 203 -2.53 -16.52 -5.90
N GLN A 204 -2.45 -17.19 -4.76
CA GLN A 204 -2.72 -18.63 -4.70
C GLN A 204 -4.22 -18.91 -4.53
N PHE A 205 -4.94 -18.07 -3.79
CA PHE A 205 -6.35 -18.26 -3.45
C PHE A 205 -7.12 -16.94 -3.56
N GLY A 206 -8.45 -17.05 -3.68
CA GLY A 206 -9.36 -15.91 -3.76
C GLY A 206 -9.51 -15.31 -5.16
N LYS A 207 -10.48 -14.42 -5.32
CA LYS A 207 -10.78 -13.74 -6.58
C LYS A 207 -10.34 -12.28 -6.51
N SER A 208 -9.78 -11.76 -7.61
CA SER A 208 -9.50 -10.32 -7.72
C SER A 208 -10.79 -9.53 -7.54
N SER A 209 -10.77 -8.52 -6.69
CA SER A 209 -11.90 -7.61 -6.47
C SER A 209 -12.28 -6.80 -7.72
N ILE A 210 -11.40 -6.77 -8.74
CA ILE A 210 -11.58 -5.97 -9.95
C ILE A 210 -12.18 -6.83 -11.06
N ARG A 211 -13.47 -6.61 -11.38
CA ARG A 211 -14.16 -7.23 -12.54
C ARG A 211 -13.90 -6.44 -13.83
N PRO A 212 -13.89 -7.08 -15.06
CA PRO A 212 -13.50 -6.42 -16.32
C PRO A 212 -14.28 -5.14 -16.66
N LEU A 213 -15.59 -5.14 -16.52
CA LEU A 213 -16.43 -3.96 -16.79
C LEU A 213 -16.24 -2.84 -15.76
N LYS A 214 -15.97 -3.20 -14.49
CA LYS A 214 -15.61 -2.23 -13.45
C LYS A 214 -14.21 -1.64 -13.68
N SER A 215 -13.36 -2.32 -14.46
CA SER A 215 -11.99 -1.85 -14.72
C SER A 215 -11.94 -0.60 -15.60
N ILE A 216 -12.87 -0.43 -16.56
CA ILE A 216 -12.91 0.77 -17.42
C ILE A 216 -13.37 1.98 -16.59
N TYR A 217 -14.45 1.81 -15.82
CA TYR A 217 -14.93 2.85 -14.91
C TYR A 217 -13.85 3.23 -13.89
N TYR A 218 -13.22 2.21 -13.29
CA TYR A 218 -12.08 2.40 -12.38
C TYR A 218 -10.97 3.24 -13.02
N MET A 219 -10.52 2.89 -14.23
CA MET A 219 -9.47 3.62 -14.93
C MET A 219 -9.84 5.07 -15.19
N PHE A 220 -11.09 5.33 -15.63
CA PHE A 220 -11.57 6.69 -15.88
C PHE A 220 -11.62 7.50 -14.58
N SER A 221 -12.16 6.94 -13.51
CA SER A 221 -12.26 7.60 -12.20
C SER A 221 -10.88 7.91 -11.62
N VAL A 222 -9.92 6.96 -11.70
CA VAL A 222 -8.54 7.19 -11.26
C VAL A 222 -7.87 8.29 -12.07
N CYS A 223 -8.07 8.34 -13.40
CA CYS A 223 -7.50 9.41 -14.23
C CYS A 223 -8.04 10.78 -13.81
N ILE A 224 -9.36 10.89 -13.60
CA ILE A 224 -9.97 12.14 -13.12
C ILE A 224 -9.41 12.53 -11.75
N SER A 225 -9.30 11.57 -10.84
CA SER A 225 -8.78 11.79 -9.50
C SER A 225 -7.35 12.34 -9.52
N ILE A 226 -6.45 11.72 -10.32
CA ILE A 226 -5.08 12.21 -10.51
C ILE A 226 -5.07 13.65 -11.01
N ILE A 227 -5.93 13.99 -11.99
CA ILE A 227 -6.04 15.34 -12.53
C ILE A 227 -6.49 16.33 -11.43
N ILE A 228 -7.58 16.00 -10.72
CA ILE A 228 -8.10 16.86 -9.64
C ILE A 228 -7.05 17.09 -8.56
N VAL A 229 -6.39 16.02 -8.09
CA VAL A 229 -5.33 16.10 -7.08
C VAL A 229 -4.16 16.95 -7.59
N SER A 230 -3.81 16.85 -8.87
CA SER A 230 -2.71 17.63 -9.45
C SER A 230 -2.98 19.13 -9.51
N PHE A 231 -4.26 19.55 -9.62
CA PHE A 231 -4.67 20.95 -9.56
C PHE A 231 -4.95 21.46 -8.14
N ARG A 232 -5.09 20.58 -7.17
CA ARG A 232 -5.09 20.97 -5.76
C ARG A 232 -3.71 21.54 -5.43
N ASN A 233 -3.53 22.84 -5.60
CA ASN A 233 -2.43 23.55 -4.99
C ASN A 233 -2.46 23.22 -3.52
N GLY A 234 -1.37 22.64 -3.02
CA GLY A 234 -1.29 22.01 -1.71
C GLY A 234 -2.07 22.83 -0.67
N VAL A 235 -3.19 22.30 -0.24
CA VAL A 235 -3.82 22.77 0.98
C VAL A 235 -2.76 22.52 2.04
N LYS A 236 -1.96 23.56 2.33
CA LYS A 236 -1.13 23.58 3.52
C LYS A 236 -2.11 23.48 4.67
N ILE A 237 -2.38 22.26 5.09
CA ILE A 237 -3.14 22.03 6.31
C ILE A 237 -2.27 22.65 7.39
N LYS A 238 -2.59 23.90 7.79
CA LYS A 238 -2.03 24.51 8.99
C LYS A 238 -2.55 23.68 10.14
N TRP A 239 -1.68 22.82 10.63
CA TRP A 239 -1.93 22.02 11.82
C TRP A 239 -1.94 22.94 13.03
N VAL A 240 -3.07 23.03 13.69
CA VAL A 240 -3.20 23.61 15.04
C VAL A 240 -2.64 22.58 16.02
#